data_241d79fbd4f152d14eb7ac83410eab5f
#
_entry.id   241d79fbd4f152d14eb7ac83410eab5f
#
_cell.length_a   1.000
_cell.length_b   1.000
_cell.length_c   1.000
_cell.angle_alpha   90.00
_cell.angle_beta   90.00
_cell.angle_gamma   90.00
#
_symmetry.space_group_name_H-M   'P 1'
#
loop_
_entity.id
_entity.type
_entity.pdbx_description
1 polymer ?
#
loop_
_entity_poly.entity_id
_entity_poly.type
_entity_poly.pdbx_seq_one_letter_code
_entity_poly.pdbx_strand_id
1 'polypeptide(L)'
;KKVFSFFKIIASDNEFSHGEPIKERFFSFGDLNVYPMICYEAIFPFQTRKDKSYDLIVNITNDRWFGKTFGPVQHFWLAKQRAIETGMPMVRVSNSGISSLIAPNGKEIKSLKFGTSGFLVSKIPKKFNETMYLKFGEKIYYLITLILIFLFLVVKLKSSFSLLKPRNWKNKIIYIILINIFISIYIDLGFSFNY
;
A
#
# COMPACT_ATOMS: atom_id res chain seq x y z
N LYS A 1 4.22 26.55 -3.93
CA LYS A 1 3.96 27.34 -2.67
C LYS A 1 2.47 27.45 -2.32
N LYS A 2 1.53 27.49 -3.28
CA LYS A 2 0.08 27.65 -2.99
C LYS A 2 -0.62 26.40 -2.44
N VAL A 3 -0.17 25.21 -2.78
CA VAL A 3 -0.74 23.94 -2.27
C VAL A 3 -0.45 23.73 -0.79
N PHE A 4 0.73 24.15 -0.31
CA PHE A 4 1.08 24.09 1.12
C PHE A 4 0.28 25.07 1.99
N SER A 5 -0.19 26.18 1.43
CA SER A 5 -1.03 27.14 2.15
C SER A 5 -2.43 26.61 2.45
N PHE A 6 -2.96 25.74 1.60
CA PHE A 6 -4.26 25.08 1.81
C PHE A 6 -4.24 24.09 2.99
N PHE A 7 -3.12 23.37 3.15
CA PHE A 7 -2.95 22.47 4.30
C PHE A 7 -2.81 23.21 5.63
N LYS A 8 -2.27 24.42 5.64
CA LYS A 8 -2.20 25.27 6.85
C LYS A 8 -3.57 25.72 7.36
N ILE A 9 -4.56 25.84 6.49
CA ILE A 9 -5.92 26.25 6.86
C ILE A 9 -6.68 25.10 7.55
N ILE A 10 -6.31 23.85 7.26
CA ILE A 10 -6.96 22.66 7.85
C ILE A 10 -6.27 22.22 9.14
N ALA A 11 -4.98 22.46 9.29
CA ALA A 11 -4.25 22.28 10.53
C ALA A 11 -4.38 23.60 11.33
N SER A 12 -5.22 23.60 12.37
CA SER A 12 -5.18 24.65 13.39
C SER A 12 -3.73 24.85 13.85
N ASP A 13 -3.36 26.07 14.25
CA ASP A 13 -2.01 26.45 14.69
C ASP A 13 -1.46 25.69 15.92
N ASN A 14 -2.10 24.59 16.30
CA ASN A 14 -1.58 23.66 17.29
C ASN A 14 -0.46 22.84 16.64
N GLU A 15 0.76 23.10 17.04
CA GLU A 15 1.92 22.28 16.69
C GLU A 15 1.70 20.86 17.21
N PHE A 16 1.42 19.93 16.30
CA PHE A 16 1.43 18.52 16.65
C PHE A 16 2.89 18.10 16.87
N SER A 17 3.18 17.52 18.02
CA SER A 17 4.47 16.89 18.25
C SER A 17 4.65 15.73 17.27
N HIS A 18 5.90 15.52 16.82
CA HIS A 18 6.24 14.33 16.05
C HIS A 18 5.96 13.09 16.89
N GLY A 19 5.26 12.12 16.30
CA GLY A 19 5.07 10.83 16.94
C GLY A 19 6.39 10.04 16.99
N GLU A 20 6.45 9.03 17.85
CA GLU A 20 7.59 8.13 17.95
C GLU A 20 7.94 7.47 16.60
N PRO A 21 9.21 7.13 16.38
CA PRO A 21 9.62 6.38 15.20
C PRO A 21 8.77 5.12 14.97
N ILE A 22 8.54 4.75 13.73
CA ILE A 22 7.69 3.60 13.34
C ILE A 22 8.08 2.31 14.10
N LYS A 23 9.36 2.14 14.46
CA LYS A 23 9.86 0.99 15.22
C LYS A 23 9.32 0.90 16.65
N GLU A 24 8.82 2.01 17.19
CA GLU A 24 8.34 2.14 18.56
C GLU A 24 6.82 2.31 18.64
N ARG A 25 6.13 2.27 17.49
CA ARG A 25 4.69 2.45 17.41
C ARG A 25 3.89 1.17 17.68
N PHE A 26 4.29 0.39 18.64
CA PHE A 26 3.48 -0.75 19.05
C PHE A 26 3.09 -0.63 20.52
N PHE A 27 1.99 -1.26 20.86
CA PHE A 27 1.62 -1.48 22.25
C PHE A 27 1.20 -2.93 22.43
N SER A 28 1.50 -3.46 23.61
CA SER A 28 1.08 -4.82 23.96
C SER A 28 -0.28 -4.79 24.63
N PHE A 29 -1.17 -5.66 24.20
CA PHE A 29 -2.46 -5.89 24.80
C PHE A 29 -2.59 -7.38 25.13
N GLY A 30 -2.40 -7.73 26.38
CA GLY A 30 -2.17 -9.12 26.79
C GLY A 30 -0.92 -9.68 26.08
N ASP A 31 -1.10 -10.81 25.42
CA ASP A 31 -0.01 -11.48 24.68
C ASP A 31 0.13 -10.99 23.23
N LEU A 32 -0.64 -9.99 22.80
CA LEU A 32 -0.67 -9.49 21.44
C LEU A 32 0.13 -8.20 21.31
N ASN A 33 1.03 -8.17 20.34
CA ASN A 33 1.68 -6.96 19.88
C ASN A 33 0.84 -6.30 18.79
N VAL A 34 0.36 -5.10 19.07
CA VAL A 34 -0.58 -4.37 18.22
C VAL A 34 0.14 -3.26 17.48
N TYR A 35 -0.05 -3.22 16.16
CA TYR A 35 0.37 -2.13 15.32
C TYR A 35 -0.78 -1.13 15.10
N PRO A 36 -0.72 0.08 15.65
CA PRO A 36 -1.72 1.09 15.43
C PRO A 36 -1.54 1.76 14.07
N MET A 37 -2.63 1.95 13.35
CA MET A 37 -2.72 2.74 12.12
C MET A 37 -3.81 3.80 12.29
N ILE A 38 -3.43 5.05 12.16
CA ILE A 38 -4.37 6.16 12.31
C ILE A 38 -4.84 6.62 10.93
N CYS A 39 -6.15 6.52 10.71
CA CYS A 39 -6.84 7.07 9.55
C CYS A 39 -6.16 6.68 8.23
N TYR A 40 -5.65 7.66 7.53
CA TYR A 40 -5.08 7.55 6.19
C TYR A 40 -3.75 6.78 6.13
N GLU A 41 -3.12 6.48 7.26
CA GLU A 41 -1.91 5.63 7.29
C GLU A 41 -2.15 4.26 6.65
N ALA A 42 -3.39 3.76 6.70
CA ALA A 42 -3.76 2.48 6.10
C ALA A 42 -3.59 2.40 4.57
N ILE A 43 -3.44 3.52 3.88
CA ILE A 43 -3.22 3.50 2.43
C ILE A 43 -1.75 3.24 2.05
N PHE A 44 -0.81 3.42 2.99
CA PHE A 44 0.62 3.30 2.73
C PHE A 44 1.14 1.91 3.09
N PRO A 45 1.53 1.08 2.09
CA PRO A 45 1.89 -0.32 2.33
C PRO A 45 3.23 -0.50 3.05
N PHE A 46 4.18 0.39 2.85
CA PHE A 46 5.54 0.21 3.37
C PHE A 46 5.67 0.39 4.89
N GLN A 47 4.71 1.06 5.54
CA GLN A 47 4.77 1.31 6.99
C GLN A 47 4.60 0.03 7.80
N THR A 48 3.76 -0.90 7.34
CA THR A 48 3.51 -2.17 8.04
C THR A 48 4.56 -3.24 7.74
N ARG A 49 5.39 -3.07 6.71
CA ARG A 49 6.37 -4.06 6.27
C ARG A 49 7.64 -4.10 7.09
N LYS A 50 8.01 -2.98 7.73
CA LYS A 50 9.34 -2.81 8.34
C LYS A 50 9.54 -3.60 9.62
N ASP A 51 8.48 -4.03 10.27
CA ASP A 51 8.56 -4.77 11.52
C ASP A 51 7.67 -6.02 11.48
N LYS A 52 8.26 -7.16 11.82
CA LYS A 52 7.60 -8.48 11.85
C LYS A 52 7.07 -8.87 13.22
N SER A 53 7.27 -8.04 14.24
CA SER A 53 6.94 -8.35 15.63
C SER A 53 5.46 -8.28 15.97
N TYR A 54 4.63 -7.74 15.09
CA TYR A 54 3.20 -7.52 15.35
C TYR A 54 2.35 -8.76 15.13
N ASP A 55 1.24 -8.82 15.87
CA ASP A 55 0.24 -9.88 15.81
C ASP A 55 -1.09 -9.40 15.24
N LEU A 56 -1.37 -8.10 15.40
CA LEU A 56 -2.64 -7.48 15.06
C LEU A 56 -2.42 -6.06 14.56
N ILE A 57 -3.16 -5.68 13.52
CA ILE A 57 -3.27 -4.27 13.12
C ILE A 57 -4.57 -3.71 13.68
N VAL A 58 -4.50 -2.54 14.30
CA VAL A 58 -5.68 -1.77 14.71
C VAL A 58 -5.70 -0.46 13.93
N ASN A 59 -6.68 -0.31 13.06
CA ASN A 59 -6.88 0.90 12.28
C ASN A 59 -8.08 1.69 12.81
N ILE A 60 -7.82 2.89 13.31
CA ILE A 60 -8.84 3.82 13.79
C ILE A 60 -8.94 4.98 12.81
N THR A 61 -10.14 5.23 12.28
CA THR A 61 -10.31 6.20 11.21
C THR A 61 -11.60 7.00 11.34
N ASN A 62 -11.57 8.20 10.79
CA ASN A 62 -12.76 9.03 10.61
C ASN A 62 -13.04 9.19 9.11
N ASP A 63 -13.94 8.37 8.59
CA ASP A 63 -14.32 8.41 7.17
C ASP A 63 -15.40 9.46 6.85
N ARG A 64 -15.84 10.23 7.83
CA ARG A 64 -16.86 11.28 7.65
C ARG A 64 -16.43 12.37 6.66
N TRP A 65 -15.12 12.57 6.52
CA TRP A 65 -14.53 13.52 5.56
C TRP A 65 -14.88 13.22 4.11
N PHE A 66 -15.11 11.96 3.77
CA PHE A 66 -15.47 11.55 2.42
C PHE A 66 -16.96 11.76 2.09
N GLY A 67 -17.79 12.12 3.08
CA GLY A 67 -19.23 12.25 2.89
C GLY A 67 -19.90 10.96 2.42
N LYS A 68 -21.01 11.09 1.71
CA LYS A 68 -21.76 9.95 1.12
C LYS A 68 -21.24 9.59 -0.28
N THR A 69 -19.92 9.47 -0.42
CA THR A 69 -19.26 9.10 -1.67
C THR A 69 -18.76 7.65 -1.65
N PHE A 70 -18.08 7.23 -2.69
CA PHE A 70 -17.39 5.94 -2.72
C PHE A 70 -16.09 5.93 -1.87
N GLY A 71 -15.63 7.08 -1.40
CA GLY A 71 -14.38 7.24 -0.65
C GLY A 71 -14.24 6.32 0.56
N PRO A 72 -15.24 6.19 1.46
CA PRO A 72 -15.17 5.27 2.60
C PRO A 72 -14.97 3.80 2.21
N VAL A 73 -15.60 3.37 1.11
CA VAL A 73 -15.47 2.00 0.59
C VAL A 73 -14.07 1.78 0.03
N GLN A 74 -13.56 2.73 -0.74
CA GLN A 74 -12.21 2.68 -1.29
C GLN A 74 -11.16 2.67 -0.18
N HIS A 75 -11.30 3.53 0.82
CA HIS A 75 -10.42 3.57 1.98
C HIS A 75 -10.44 2.25 2.78
N PHE A 76 -11.63 1.65 2.94
CA PHE A 76 -11.77 0.33 3.54
C PHE A 76 -11.02 -0.75 2.75
N TRP A 77 -11.12 -0.76 1.43
CA TRP A 77 -10.41 -1.74 0.60
C TRP A 77 -8.89 -1.58 0.68
N LEU A 78 -8.40 -0.35 0.73
CA LEU A 78 -6.97 -0.09 0.92
C LEU A 78 -6.48 -0.59 2.29
N ALA A 79 -7.26 -0.38 3.35
CA ALA A 79 -6.95 -0.92 4.66
C ALA A 79 -6.96 -2.47 4.67
N LYS A 80 -7.94 -3.08 4.00
CA LYS A 80 -8.04 -4.54 3.85
C LYS A 80 -6.81 -5.15 3.16
N GLN A 81 -6.23 -4.44 2.19
CA GLN A 81 -4.99 -4.86 1.54
C GLN A 81 -3.83 -4.96 2.54
N ARG A 82 -3.77 -4.10 3.56
CA ARG A 82 -2.71 -4.17 4.61
C ARG A 82 -2.77 -5.48 5.36
N ALA A 83 -3.96 -6.00 5.68
CA ALA A 83 -4.11 -7.31 6.32
C ALA A 83 -3.58 -8.43 5.42
N ILE A 84 -3.88 -8.39 4.11
CA ILE A 84 -3.42 -9.39 3.14
C ILE A 84 -1.90 -9.34 2.95
N GLU A 85 -1.35 -8.15 2.77
CA GLU A 85 0.07 -7.93 2.53
C GLU A 85 0.93 -8.37 3.70
N THR A 86 0.48 -8.06 4.92
CA THR A 86 1.22 -8.39 6.13
C THR A 86 0.92 -9.80 6.66
N GLY A 87 -0.18 -10.41 6.22
CA GLY A 87 -0.65 -11.68 6.79
C GLY A 87 -1.12 -11.53 8.24
N MET A 88 -1.45 -10.32 8.68
CA MET A 88 -1.94 -10.02 10.02
C MET A 88 -3.44 -9.77 9.97
N PRO A 89 -4.19 -10.20 11.01
CA PRO A 89 -5.57 -9.76 11.17
C PRO A 89 -5.61 -8.25 11.41
N MET A 90 -6.73 -7.62 11.03
CA MET A 90 -6.95 -6.21 11.27
C MET A 90 -8.29 -5.96 11.94
N VAL A 91 -8.28 -5.19 13.01
CA VAL A 91 -9.46 -4.55 13.59
C VAL A 91 -9.52 -3.13 13.06
N ARG A 92 -10.53 -2.86 12.25
CA ARG A 92 -10.79 -1.50 11.75
C ARG A 92 -12.04 -0.94 12.42
N VAL A 93 -11.89 0.24 13.00
CA VAL A 93 -12.98 1.04 13.56
C VAL A 93 -13.08 2.35 12.80
N SER A 94 -14.23 2.60 12.20
CA SER A 94 -14.46 3.79 11.40
C SER A 94 -15.66 4.57 11.90
N ASN A 95 -15.47 5.86 12.13
CA ASN A 95 -16.60 6.78 12.31
C ASN A 95 -17.23 7.04 10.93
N SER A 96 -18.50 6.71 10.79
CA SER A 96 -19.29 6.86 9.55
C SER A 96 -18.83 6.03 8.33
N GLY A 97 -17.85 5.16 8.48
CA GLY A 97 -17.38 4.23 7.46
C GLY A 97 -17.74 2.78 7.77
N ILE A 98 -16.94 1.86 7.21
CA ILE A 98 -17.08 0.41 7.46
C ILE A 98 -16.14 0.03 8.60
N SER A 99 -16.72 -0.49 9.70
CA SER A 99 -15.95 -1.11 10.79
C SER A 99 -15.95 -2.62 10.62
N SER A 100 -14.80 -3.27 10.76
CA SER A 100 -14.70 -4.69 10.47
C SER A 100 -13.53 -5.35 11.19
N LEU A 101 -13.71 -6.63 11.53
CA LEU A 101 -12.63 -7.56 11.81
C LEU A 101 -12.29 -8.31 10.53
N ILE A 102 -11.06 -8.13 10.06
CA ILE A 102 -10.54 -8.64 8.80
C ILE A 102 -9.51 -9.73 9.12
N ALA A 103 -9.68 -10.90 8.52
CA ALA A 103 -8.71 -12.00 8.62
C ALA A 103 -7.43 -11.71 7.79
N PRO A 104 -6.32 -12.41 8.05
CA PRO A 104 -5.07 -12.28 7.30
C PRO A 104 -5.18 -12.47 5.78
N ASN A 105 -6.18 -13.24 5.33
CA ASN A 105 -6.48 -13.43 3.90
C ASN A 105 -7.44 -12.39 3.32
N GLY A 106 -7.75 -11.34 4.07
CA GLY A 106 -8.68 -10.30 3.66
C GLY A 106 -10.17 -10.65 3.81
N LYS A 107 -10.53 -11.81 4.35
CA LYS A 107 -11.94 -12.15 4.61
C LYS A 107 -12.47 -11.30 5.76
N GLU A 108 -13.61 -10.68 5.55
CA GLU A 108 -14.36 -10.00 6.62
C GLU A 108 -15.04 -11.04 7.50
N ILE A 109 -14.62 -11.13 8.78
CA ILE A 109 -15.20 -12.07 9.75
C ILE A 109 -16.51 -11.52 10.27
N LYS A 110 -16.50 -10.25 10.66
CA LYS A 110 -17.68 -9.48 11.06
C LYS A 110 -17.51 -8.05 10.60
N SER A 111 -18.59 -7.40 10.20
CA SER A 111 -18.56 -6.00 9.79
C SER A 111 -19.82 -5.26 10.18
N LEU A 112 -19.67 -3.96 10.48
CA LEU A 112 -20.75 -2.98 10.54
C LEU A 112 -20.72 -2.19 9.22
N LYS A 113 -21.87 -2.14 8.57
CA LYS A 113 -22.02 -1.44 7.29
C LYS A 113 -21.86 0.08 7.46
N PHE A 114 -21.59 0.75 6.37
CA PHE A 114 -21.56 2.20 6.31
C PHE A 114 -22.82 2.82 6.93
N GLY A 115 -22.62 3.82 7.80
CA GLY A 115 -23.70 4.56 8.45
C GLY A 115 -24.47 3.78 9.52
N THR A 116 -24.02 2.59 9.94
CA THR A 116 -24.61 1.85 11.05
C THR A 116 -23.79 2.03 12.33
N SER A 117 -24.48 2.22 13.45
CA SER A 117 -23.85 2.25 14.77
C SER A 117 -24.02 0.90 15.46
N GLY A 118 -23.01 0.46 16.21
CA GLY A 118 -23.04 -0.80 16.91
C GLY A 118 -21.67 -1.21 17.46
N PHE A 119 -21.60 -2.44 17.93
CA PHE A 119 -20.36 -3.07 18.38
C PHE A 119 -20.22 -4.46 17.78
N LEU A 120 -18.99 -4.92 17.64
CA LEU A 120 -18.67 -6.26 17.17
C LEU A 120 -17.87 -6.98 18.25
N VAL A 121 -18.27 -8.22 18.54
CA VAL A 121 -17.53 -9.13 19.42
C VAL A 121 -17.14 -10.35 18.60
N SER A 122 -15.84 -10.66 18.56
CA SER A 122 -15.31 -11.79 17.82
C SER A 122 -13.95 -12.22 18.34
N LYS A 123 -13.57 -13.46 18.06
CA LYS A 123 -12.22 -13.94 18.30
C LYS A 123 -11.29 -13.41 17.20
N ILE A 124 -10.11 -12.95 17.58
CA ILE A 124 -9.07 -12.50 16.64
C ILE A 124 -8.43 -13.75 16.03
N PRO A 125 -8.41 -13.88 14.69
CA PRO A 125 -7.73 -14.99 14.04
C PRO A 125 -6.22 -14.88 14.19
N LYS A 126 -5.54 -16.02 14.11
CA LYS A 126 -4.08 -16.06 14.12
C LYS A 126 -3.50 -15.44 12.85
N LYS A 127 -2.38 -14.71 12.97
CA LYS A 127 -1.61 -14.21 11.84
C LYS A 127 -1.02 -15.36 11.03
N PHE A 128 -0.68 -15.12 9.76
CA PHE A 128 0.14 -16.01 8.96
C PHE A 128 1.62 -15.88 9.37
N ASN A 129 2.41 -16.94 9.16
CA ASN A 129 3.82 -16.91 9.52
C ASN A 129 4.60 -15.87 8.69
N GLU A 130 4.45 -15.90 7.37
CA GLU A 130 5.10 -14.94 6.47
C GLU A 130 4.36 -14.88 5.14
N THR A 131 4.18 -13.67 4.60
CA THR A 131 3.64 -13.47 3.26
C THR A 131 4.77 -13.20 2.26
N MET A 132 4.51 -13.48 0.98
CA MET A 132 5.44 -13.12 -0.10
C MET A 132 5.72 -11.61 -0.10
N TYR A 133 4.71 -10.80 0.24
CA TYR A 133 4.87 -9.36 0.30
C TYR A 133 5.79 -8.91 1.44
N LEU A 134 5.68 -9.51 2.64
CA LEU A 134 6.61 -9.23 3.75
C LEU A 134 8.05 -9.60 3.37
N LYS A 135 8.23 -10.70 2.63
CA LYS A 135 9.55 -11.19 2.23
C LYS A 135 10.21 -10.33 1.16
N PHE A 136 9.49 -10.03 0.09
CA PHE A 136 10.04 -9.40 -1.11
C PHE A 136 9.61 -7.95 -1.28
N GLY A 137 8.51 -7.55 -0.66
CA GLY A 137 7.94 -6.22 -0.78
C GLY A 137 7.57 -5.88 -2.21
N GLU A 138 7.79 -4.63 -2.57
CA GLU A 138 7.49 -4.10 -3.89
C GLU A 138 8.46 -4.61 -4.98
N LYS A 139 9.57 -5.24 -4.61
CA LYS A 139 10.54 -5.79 -5.57
C LYS A 139 9.90 -6.77 -6.55
N ILE A 140 8.87 -7.50 -6.13
CA ILE A 140 8.11 -8.40 -7.02
C ILE A 140 7.42 -7.62 -8.14
N TYR A 141 6.79 -6.50 -7.82
CA TYR A 141 6.12 -5.66 -8.83
C TYR A 141 7.12 -5.11 -9.84
N TYR A 142 8.27 -4.65 -9.36
CA TYR A 142 9.34 -4.19 -10.24
C TYR A 142 9.85 -5.30 -11.16
N LEU A 143 10.07 -6.49 -10.63
CA LEU A 143 10.50 -7.64 -11.41
C LEU A 143 9.47 -8.03 -12.48
N ILE A 144 8.19 -8.14 -12.10
CA ILE A 144 7.10 -8.46 -13.05
C ILE A 144 6.99 -7.39 -14.13
N THR A 145 7.03 -6.11 -13.75
CA THR A 145 6.96 -5.00 -14.69
C THR A 145 8.13 -5.05 -15.68
N LEU A 146 9.32 -5.33 -15.20
CA LEU A 146 10.52 -5.43 -16.02
C LEU A 146 10.43 -6.60 -17.00
N ILE A 147 9.92 -7.75 -16.56
CA ILE A 147 9.65 -8.91 -17.43
C ILE A 147 8.61 -8.57 -18.50
N LEU A 148 7.51 -7.90 -18.12
CA LEU A 148 6.47 -7.51 -19.08
C LEU A 148 7.00 -6.52 -20.13
N ILE A 149 7.78 -5.53 -19.71
CA ILE A 149 8.43 -4.58 -20.61
C ILE A 149 9.38 -5.34 -21.57
N PHE A 150 10.19 -6.23 -21.03
CA PHE A 150 11.12 -7.04 -21.83
C PHE A 150 10.36 -7.87 -22.89
N LEU A 151 9.31 -8.59 -22.49
CA LEU A 151 8.47 -9.37 -23.41
C LEU A 151 7.84 -8.49 -24.48
N PHE A 152 7.28 -7.34 -24.09
CA PHE A 152 6.72 -6.38 -25.05
C PHE A 152 7.76 -5.92 -26.08
N LEU A 153 8.97 -5.63 -25.64
CA LEU A 153 10.05 -5.22 -26.52
C LEU A 153 10.49 -6.33 -27.46
N VAL A 154 10.60 -7.57 -26.96
CA VAL A 154 10.92 -8.75 -27.79
C VAL A 154 9.87 -8.94 -28.88
N VAL A 155 8.59 -8.87 -28.52
CA VAL A 155 7.47 -9.00 -29.48
C VAL A 155 7.54 -7.86 -30.52
N LYS A 156 7.73 -6.63 -30.08
CA LYS A 156 7.82 -5.47 -30.98
C LYS A 156 9.03 -5.52 -31.90
N LEU A 157 10.20 -5.94 -31.40
CA LEU A 157 11.38 -6.14 -32.22
C LEU A 157 11.16 -7.24 -33.25
N LYS A 158 10.54 -8.37 -32.86
CA LYS A 158 10.22 -9.47 -33.78
C LYS A 158 9.23 -9.02 -34.87
N SER A 159 8.19 -8.26 -34.52
CA SER A 159 7.25 -7.68 -35.47
C SER A 159 7.91 -6.68 -36.42
N SER A 160 8.75 -5.80 -35.90
CA SER A 160 9.52 -4.85 -36.72
C SER A 160 10.53 -5.55 -37.62
N PHE A 161 11.06 -6.71 -37.20
CA PHE A 161 12.01 -7.50 -38.00
C PHE A 161 11.32 -8.21 -39.17
N SER A 162 10.03 -8.58 -39.02
CA SER A 162 9.24 -9.18 -40.08
C SER A 162 8.74 -8.17 -41.13
N LEU A 163 8.71 -6.89 -40.77
CA LEU A 163 8.28 -5.78 -41.64
C LEU A 163 9.44 -5.01 -42.25
N LEU A 164 10.69 -5.22 -41.81
CA LEU A 164 11.85 -4.51 -42.28
C LEU A 164 12.77 -5.44 -43.09
N LYS A 165 12.67 -5.36 -44.39
CA LYS A 165 13.86 -5.50 -45.26
C LYS A 165 14.98 -4.61 -44.71
N PRO A 166 16.27 -4.99 -44.76
CA PRO A 166 17.35 -4.47 -43.92
C PRO A 166 17.76 -3.05 -44.28
N ARG A 167 17.05 -2.04 -43.83
CA ARG A 167 17.45 -0.65 -44.18
C ARG A 167 17.57 0.36 -43.03
N ASN A 168 17.43 0.01 -41.75
CA ASN A 168 17.67 1.05 -40.74
C ASN A 168 18.13 0.49 -39.38
N TRP A 169 19.44 0.19 -39.28
CA TRP A 169 20.12 -0.17 -38.04
C TRP A 169 20.14 0.99 -37.02
N LYS A 170 20.07 2.24 -37.47
CA LYS A 170 20.06 3.43 -36.61
C LYS A 170 18.86 3.45 -35.66
N ASN A 171 17.70 3.02 -36.08
CA ASN A 171 16.50 2.96 -35.20
C ASN A 171 16.63 1.91 -34.11
N LYS A 172 17.40 0.84 -34.28
CA LYS A 172 17.64 -0.18 -33.25
C LYS A 172 18.49 0.37 -32.11
N ILE A 173 19.48 1.18 -32.39
CA ILE A 173 20.35 1.81 -31.40
C ILE A 173 19.54 2.78 -30.54
N ILE A 174 18.65 3.58 -31.13
CA ILE A 174 17.80 4.51 -30.44
C ILE A 174 16.90 3.77 -29.45
N TYR A 175 16.29 2.63 -29.84
CA TYR A 175 15.47 1.82 -28.93
C TYR A 175 16.28 1.23 -27.77
N ILE A 176 17.49 0.74 -28.03
CA ILE A 176 18.37 0.21 -26.96
C ILE A 176 18.76 1.33 -25.99
N ILE A 177 19.07 2.52 -26.49
CA ILE A 177 19.39 3.69 -25.64
C ILE A 177 18.18 4.10 -24.80
N LEU A 178 16.99 4.20 -25.38
CA LEU A 178 15.77 4.55 -24.66
C LEU A 178 15.43 3.53 -23.58
N ILE A 179 15.65 2.23 -23.82
CA ILE A 179 15.46 1.16 -22.82
C ILE A 179 16.43 1.34 -21.66
N ASN A 180 17.72 1.60 -21.94
CA ASN A 180 18.71 1.79 -20.89
C ASN A 180 18.42 3.04 -20.06
N ILE A 181 18.00 4.14 -20.69
CA ILE A 181 17.58 5.36 -19.99
C ILE A 181 16.37 5.07 -19.09
N PHE A 182 15.37 4.34 -19.60
CA PHE A 182 14.18 4.00 -18.83
C PHE A 182 14.49 3.09 -17.63
N ILE A 183 15.37 2.11 -17.81
CA ILE A 183 15.84 1.23 -16.73
C ILE A 183 16.61 2.04 -15.68
N SER A 184 17.47 2.97 -16.09
CA SER A 184 18.23 3.84 -15.18
C SER A 184 17.30 4.72 -14.35
N ILE A 185 16.35 5.42 -15.00
CA ILE A 185 15.34 6.24 -14.29
C ILE A 185 14.52 5.41 -13.33
N TYR A 186 14.16 4.18 -13.70
CA TYR A 186 13.36 3.29 -12.87
C TYR A 186 14.12 2.76 -11.65
N ILE A 187 15.42 2.52 -11.79
CA ILE A 187 16.33 2.16 -10.69
C ILE A 187 16.48 3.34 -9.75
N ASP A 188 16.71 4.54 -10.25
CA ASP A 188 16.88 5.76 -9.46
C ASP A 188 15.60 6.12 -8.68
N LEU A 189 14.41 5.99 -9.29
CA LEU A 189 13.13 6.18 -8.60
C LEU A 189 12.89 5.13 -7.53
N GLY A 190 13.32 3.88 -7.73
CA GLY A 190 13.23 2.80 -6.74
C GLY A 190 14.17 3.00 -5.54
N PHE A 191 15.29 3.68 -5.71
CA PHE A 191 16.23 4.00 -4.62
C PHE A 191 15.87 5.28 -3.85
N SER A 192 15.12 6.20 -4.46
CA SER A 192 14.76 7.49 -3.83
C SER A 192 13.66 7.37 -2.75
N PHE A 193 13.03 6.22 -2.55
CA PHE A 193 12.01 5.99 -1.52
C PHE A 193 12.54 5.31 -0.25
N ASN A 194 13.85 5.28 -0.03
CA ASN A 194 14.48 4.70 1.16
C ASN A 194 14.90 5.77 2.19
N TYR A 195 14.00 6.72 2.53
CA TYR A 195 14.16 7.62 3.69
C TYR A 195 13.01 7.48 4.67
#